data_2692a8b7d179cdc11465adf1b7d75e0d
#
_entry.id   2692a8b7d179cdc11465adf1b7d75e0d
#
_cell.length_a   1.000
_cell.length_b   1.000
_cell.length_c   1.000
_cell.angle_alpha   90.00
_cell.angle_beta   90.00
_cell.angle_gamma   90.00
#
_symmetry.space_group_name_H-M   'P 1'
#
loop_
_entity.id
_entity.type
_entity.pdbx_description
1 polymer ?
#
loop_
_entity_poly.entity_id
_entity_poly.type
_entity_poly.pdbx_seq_one_letter_code
_entity_poly.pdbx_strand_id
1 'polypeptide(L)'
;RGCTGTMDISRIATGKKCGLTFEIFGSKGSLSFDQERMNEIRVYKTSDDDKLRGYRTILAGPQHPDYAAFCPAPGHGLGINDLKVIEVKNLLNSIENDEAIFSDFDNGYRVQMITDAIYESSNESRWVSTEAAAN
;
A
#
# COMPACT_ATOMS: atom_id res chain seq x y z
N ARG A 1 -11.90 5.29 -12.26
CA ARG A 1 -12.67 4.44 -13.19
C ARG A 1 -11.89 4.36 -14.49
N GLY A 2 -11.77 3.15 -15.07
CA GLY A 2 -10.94 2.93 -16.25
C GLY A 2 -9.45 2.72 -15.95
N CYS A 3 -9.05 2.52 -14.70
CA CYS A 3 -7.69 2.10 -14.38
C CYS A 3 -7.50 0.62 -14.71
N THR A 4 -6.33 0.30 -15.22
CA THR A 4 -5.90 -1.09 -15.44
C THR A 4 -4.67 -1.37 -14.58
N GLY A 5 -4.48 -2.60 -14.18
CA GLY A 5 -3.33 -3.02 -13.41
C GLY A 5 -3.01 -4.49 -13.63
N THR A 6 -1.84 -4.88 -13.20
CA THR A 6 -1.38 -6.27 -13.15
C THR A 6 -0.96 -6.59 -11.73
N MET A 7 -1.18 -7.82 -11.31
CA MET A 7 -0.74 -8.31 -10.01
C MET A 7 -0.03 -9.64 -10.21
N ASP A 8 1.18 -9.75 -9.66
CA ASP A 8 1.97 -10.98 -9.65
C ASP A 8 2.14 -11.43 -8.19
N ILE A 9 1.76 -12.66 -7.90
CA ILE A 9 1.81 -13.24 -6.57
C ILE A 9 2.62 -14.55 -6.64
N SER A 10 3.71 -14.61 -5.88
CA SER A 10 4.56 -15.79 -5.83
C SER A 10 4.99 -16.12 -4.40
N ARG A 11 4.86 -17.37 -4.01
CA ARG A 11 5.39 -17.91 -2.75
C ARG A 11 6.76 -18.57 -2.91
N ILE A 12 7.24 -18.68 -4.14
CA ILE A 12 8.49 -19.38 -4.48
C ILE A 12 9.51 -18.46 -5.16
N ALA A 13 9.31 -17.14 -5.08
CA ALA A 13 10.24 -16.16 -5.65
C ALA A 13 11.55 -16.14 -4.87
N THR A 14 12.52 -16.95 -5.34
CA THR A 14 13.84 -17.06 -4.71
C THR A 14 14.52 -15.70 -4.65
N GLY A 15 15.03 -15.34 -3.48
CA GLY A 15 15.71 -14.06 -3.25
C GLY A 15 14.85 -12.96 -2.65
N LYS A 16 13.52 -13.05 -2.78
CA LYS A 16 12.59 -12.15 -2.05
C LYS A 16 12.42 -12.60 -0.61
N LYS A 17 12.34 -11.65 0.32
CA LYS A 17 12.14 -11.92 1.75
C LYS A 17 10.69 -11.69 2.16
N CYS A 18 10.28 -10.44 2.20
CA CYS A 18 8.90 -10.02 2.46
C CYS A 18 8.51 -9.00 1.38
N GLY A 19 8.70 -9.39 0.12
CA GLY A 19 8.54 -8.50 -1.02
C GLY A 19 7.07 -8.17 -1.28
N LEU A 20 6.69 -6.94 -0.98
CA LEU A 20 5.50 -6.30 -1.48
C LEU A 20 5.96 -5.04 -2.21
N THR A 21 5.82 -5.02 -3.51
CA THR A 21 6.14 -3.86 -4.33
C THR A 21 4.90 -3.42 -5.09
N PHE A 22 4.73 -2.12 -5.26
CA PHE A 22 3.72 -1.61 -6.16
C PHE A 22 4.18 -0.33 -6.84
N GLU A 23 3.67 -0.09 -8.03
CA GLU A 23 3.84 1.14 -8.78
C GLU A 23 2.47 1.66 -9.22
N ILE A 24 2.27 2.95 -9.07
CA ILE A 24 1.04 3.63 -9.48
C ILE A 24 1.43 4.72 -10.46
N PHE A 25 0.87 4.67 -11.67
CA PHE A 25 1.11 5.66 -12.72
C PHE A 25 -0.15 6.47 -12.95
N GLY A 26 -0.05 7.78 -12.75
CA GLY A 26 -1.12 8.74 -12.96
C GLY A 26 -0.71 9.85 -13.93
N SER A 27 -1.69 10.61 -14.41
CA SER A 27 -1.46 11.72 -15.34
C SER A 27 -0.62 12.87 -14.75
N LYS A 28 -0.55 12.98 -13.43
CA LYS A 28 0.19 14.05 -12.73
C LYS A 28 1.48 13.57 -12.08
N GLY A 29 1.76 12.29 -12.13
CA GLY A 29 2.95 11.71 -11.52
C GLY A 29 2.82 10.22 -11.27
N SER A 30 3.86 9.65 -10.68
CA SER A 30 3.94 8.24 -10.37
C SER A 30 4.52 8.02 -8.98
N LEU A 31 4.20 6.88 -8.42
CA LEU A 31 4.64 6.47 -7.10
C LEU A 31 5.12 5.02 -7.16
N SER A 32 6.22 4.73 -6.48
CA SER A 32 6.76 3.37 -6.36
C SER A 32 7.13 3.11 -4.91
N PHE A 33 6.75 1.94 -4.41
CA PHE A 33 7.02 1.48 -3.05
C PHE A 33 7.58 0.07 -3.06
N ASP A 34 8.50 -0.21 -2.14
CA ASP A 34 9.07 -1.53 -1.88
C ASP A 34 9.11 -1.78 -0.38
N GLN A 35 8.39 -2.80 0.09
CA GLN A 35 8.31 -3.13 1.51
C GLN A 35 9.66 -3.60 2.09
N GLU A 36 10.57 -4.14 1.28
CA GLU A 36 11.92 -4.47 1.75
C GLU A 36 12.76 -3.21 2.03
N ARG A 37 12.25 -2.03 1.60
CA ARG A 37 12.76 -0.68 1.88
C ARG A 37 11.67 0.21 2.48
N MET A 38 10.95 -0.28 3.44
CA MET A 38 9.68 0.23 3.95
C MET A 38 9.70 1.68 4.47
N ASN A 39 10.88 2.24 4.75
CA ASN A 39 11.02 3.61 5.26
C ASN A 39 11.26 4.65 4.16
N GLU A 40 10.99 4.31 2.92
CA GLU A 40 11.13 5.23 1.79
C GLU A 40 10.04 5.01 0.75
N ILE A 41 9.76 6.07 -0.01
CA ILE A 41 8.88 6.03 -1.16
C ILE A 41 9.51 6.81 -2.31
N ARG A 42 9.33 6.34 -3.53
CA ARG A 42 9.79 7.03 -4.72
C ARG A 42 8.62 7.73 -5.40
N VAL A 43 8.80 9.01 -5.68
CA VAL A 43 7.76 9.86 -6.29
C VAL A 43 8.30 10.57 -7.51
N TYR A 44 7.54 10.55 -8.59
CA TYR A 44 7.75 11.34 -9.79
C TYR A 44 6.61 12.34 -9.95
N LYS A 45 6.90 13.59 -10.26
CA LYS A 45 5.89 14.63 -10.52
C LYS A 45 6.08 15.21 -11.93
N THR A 46 5.00 15.26 -12.71
CA THR A 46 5.02 15.86 -14.04
C THR A 46 5.16 17.38 -14.00
N SER A 47 4.86 18.02 -12.87
CA SER A 47 4.98 19.47 -12.65
C SER A 47 6.41 19.93 -12.35
N ASP A 48 7.36 19.04 -12.20
CA ASP A 48 8.75 19.42 -11.96
C ASP A 48 9.39 19.99 -13.22
N ASP A 49 10.39 20.85 -13.04
CA ASP A 49 11.20 21.38 -14.15
C ASP A 49 11.80 20.24 -14.96
N ASP A 50 11.77 20.34 -16.29
CA ASP A 50 12.21 19.28 -17.20
C ASP A 50 13.64 18.80 -16.95
N LYS A 51 14.52 19.70 -16.50
CA LYS A 51 15.92 19.36 -16.17
C LYS A 51 16.07 18.63 -14.85
N LEU A 52 15.07 18.71 -13.97
CA LEU A 52 15.07 18.11 -12.63
C LEU A 52 14.02 16.99 -12.52
N ARG A 53 13.30 16.73 -13.60
CA ARG A 53 12.23 15.74 -13.63
C ARG A 53 12.81 14.33 -13.55
N GLY A 54 12.49 13.64 -12.46
CA GLY A 54 12.95 12.29 -12.19
C GLY A 54 12.31 11.74 -10.93
N TYR A 55 12.49 10.46 -10.67
CA TYR A 55 12.07 9.88 -9.41
C TYR A 55 12.91 10.44 -8.26
N ARG A 56 12.22 10.97 -7.26
CA ARG A 56 12.82 11.36 -5.99
C ARG A 56 12.52 10.34 -4.93
N THR A 57 13.52 9.91 -4.18
CA THR A 57 13.33 9.10 -2.99
C THR A 57 13.04 10.01 -1.81
N ILE A 58 11.91 9.80 -1.16
CA ILE A 58 11.49 10.47 0.06
C ILE A 58 11.69 9.49 1.20
N LEU A 59 12.59 9.83 2.12
CA LEU A 59 12.81 9.06 3.33
C LEU A 59 11.76 9.44 4.37
N ALA A 60 11.14 8.43 4.98
CA ALA A 60 10.25 8.65 6.11
C ALA A 60 11.04 9.12 7.33
N GLY A 61 10.41 9.95 8.15
CA GLY A 61 11.03 10.51 9.34
C GLY A 61 10.01 11.18 10.26
N PRO A 62 10.45 11.86 11.31
CA PRO A 62 9.58 12.42 12.35
C PRO A 62 8.48 13.36 11.86
N GLN A 63 8.65 13.95 10.68
CA GLN A 63 7.66 14.86 10.05
C GLN A 63 6.48 14.11 9.41
N HIS A 64 6.53 12.78 9.31
CA HIS A 64 5.46 11.98 8.77
C HIS A 64 4.55 11.43 9.88
N PRO A 65 3.25 11.26 9.62
CA PRO A 65 2.32 10.71 10.61
C PRO A 65 2.83 9.39 11.17
N ASP A 66 2.61 9.17 12.46
CA ASP A 66 3.02 8.02 13.25
C ASP A 66 4.53 7.81 13.43
N TYR A 67 5.39 8.27 12.51
CA TYR A 67 6.84 8.12 12.64
C TYR A 67 7.42 8.89 13.84
N ALA A 68 6.90 10.06 14.16
CA ALA A 68 7.41 10.89 15.25
C ALA A 68 7.44 10.19 16.61
N ALA A 69 6.54 9.24 16.84
CA ALA A 69 6.48 8.48 18.09
C ALA A 69 7.64 7.46 18.24
N PHE A 70 8.25 7.04 17.14
CA PHE A 70 9.27 5.99 17.09
C PHE A 70 10.63 6.51 16.58
N CYS A 71 10.60 7.61 15.83
CA CYS A 71 11.80 8.20 15.22
C CYS A 71 12.22 9.44 16.01
N PRO A 72 13.12 9.34 16.99
CA PRO A 72 13.57 10.49 17.80
C PRO A 72 14.37 11.49 16.95
N ALA A 73 14.90 11.06 15.80
CA ALA A 73 15.67 11.89 14.88
C ALA A 73 15.56 11.38 13.44
N PRO A 74 15.84 12.22 12.43
CA PRO A 74 15.94 11.79 11.04
C PRO A 74 16.92 10.62 10.86
N GLY A 75 16.55 9.66 9.99
CA GLY A 75 17.37 8.47 9.73
C GLY A 75 17.08 7.27 10.64
N HIS A 76 16.23 7.43 11.65
CA HIS A 76 15.72 6.33 12.46
C HIS A 76 14.42 5.82 11.85
N GLY A 77 14.48 4.71 11.13
CA GLY A 77 13.33 4.10 10.47
C GLY A 77 12.50 3.23 11.42
N LEU A 78 11.29 2.91 10.98
CA LEU A 78 10.42 1.92 11.61
C LEU A 78 10.80 0.50 11.18
N GLY A 79 10.53 -0.46 12.08
CA GLY A 79 10.53 -1.89 11.77
C GLY A 79 9.12 -2.48 11.72
N ILE A 80 9.02 -3.76 11.37
CA ILE A 80 7.73 -4.49 11.28
C ILE A 80 6.98 -4.49 12.61
N ASN A 81 7.71 -4.56 13.73
CA ASN A 81 7.08 -4.56 15.06
C ASN A 81 6.45 -3.20 15.39
N ASP A 82 7.08 -2.10 14.97
CA ASP A 82 6.54 -0.76 15.18
C ASP A 82 5.22 -0.57 14.41
N LEU A 83 5.10 -1.16 13.20
CA LEU A 83 3.86 -1.15 12.43
C LEU A 83 2.72 -1.84 13.18
N LYS A 84 3.01 -2.92 13.93
CA LYS A 84 2.00 -3.61 14.73
C LYS A 84 1.54 -2.77 15.92
N VAL A 85 2.44 -2.01 16.52
CA VAL A 85 2.08 -1.05 17.59
C VAL A 85 1.19 0.07 17.02
N ILE A 86 1.52 0.60 15.85
CA ILE A 86 0.71 1.63 15.16
C ILE A 86 -0.68 1.08 14.80
N GLU A 87 -0.76 -0.15 14.30
CA GLU A 87 -2.02 -0.81 13.96
C GLU A 87 -2.95 -0.90 15.19
N VAL A 88 -2.42 -1.38 16.32
CA VAL A 88 -3.18 -1.48 17.58
C VAL A 88 -3.58 -0.09 18.11
N LYS A 89 -2.68 0.88 18.08
CA LYS A 89 -2.99 2.27 18.46
C LYS A 89 -4.15 2.82 17.63
N ASN A 90 -4.12 2.62 16.32
CA ASN A 90 -5.16 3.13 15.43
C ASN A 90 -6.51 2.45 15.70
N LEU A 91 -6.51 1.15 15.99
CA LEU A 91 -7.72 0.43 16.40
C LEU A 91 -8.28 1.00 17.71
N LEU A 92 -7.44 1.20 18.73
CA LEU A 92 -7.89 1.76 20.02
C LEU A 92 -8.44 3.17 19.86
N ASN A 93 -7.76 4.02 19.08
CA ASN A 93 -8.25 5.38 18.80
C ASN A 93 -9.60 5.37 18.06
N SER A 94 -9.79 4.44 17.11
CA SER A 94 -11.06 4.27 16.41
C SER A 94 -12.19 3.90 17.37
N ILE A 95 -11.94 3.00 18.30
CA ILE A 95 -12.94 2.60 19.33
C ILE A 95 -13.23 3.76 20.29
N GLU A 96 -12.21 4.48 20.75
CA GLU A 96 -12.36 5.57 21.70
C GLU A 96 -13.13 6.77 21.12
N ASN A 97 -12.90 7.08 19.84
CA ASN A 97 -13.46 8.25 19.19
C ASN A 97 -14.68 7.94 18.32
N ASP A 98 -15.14 6.69 18.25
CA ASP A 98 -16.20 6.23 17.35
C ASP A 98 -15.94 6.61 15.87
N GLU A 99 -14.69 6.50 15.45
CA GLU A 99 -14.23 6.82 14.10
C GLU A 99 -13.98 5.55 13.30
N ALA A 100 -14.32 5.57 12.00
CA ALA A 100 -14.03 4.45 11.12
C ALA A 100 -12.53 4.27 10.91
N ILE A 101 -12.04 3.05 11.10
CA ILE A 101 -10.67 2.68 10.74
C ILE A 101 -10.58 2.36 9.24
N PHE A 102 -9.47 2.72 8.60
CA PHE A 102 -9.27 2.49 7.16
C PHE A 102 -9.34 1.00 6.77
N SER A 103 -8.82 0.10 7.60
CA SER A 103 -8.84 -1.35 7.38
C SER A 103 -9.92 -2.03 8.25
N ASP A 104 -11.17 -1.72 7.97
CA ASP A 104 -12.34 -2.29 8.62
C ASP A 104 -12.77 -3.64 7.99
N PHE A 105 -13.85 -4.21 8.50
CA PHE A 105 -14.41 -5.46 7.98
C PHE A 105 -14.97 -5.33 6.55
N ASP A 106 -15.42 -4.15 6.13
CA ASP A 106 -15.86 -3.93 4.75
C ASP A 106 -14.68 -4.02 3.78
N ASN A 107 -13.52 -3.48 4.16
CA ASN A 107 -12.29 -3.66 3.41
C ASN A 107 -11.84 -5.12 3.37
N GLY A 108 -11.93 -5.83 4.50
CA GLY A 108 -11.66 -7.27 4.57
C GLY A 108 -12.57 -8.07 3.64
N TYR A 109 -13.85 -7.78 3.63
CA TYR A 109 -14.82 -8.39 2.72
C TYR A 109 -14.51 -8.14 1.25
N ARG A 110 -14.16 -6.90 0.88
CA ARG A 110 -13.75 -6.57 -0.49
C ARG A 110 -12.50 -7.34 -0.94
N VAL A 111 -11.51 -7.48 -0.05
CA VAL A 111 -10.32 -8.29 -0.33
C VAL A 111 -10.70 -9.75 -0.58
N GLN A 112 -11.61 -10.31 0.22
CA GLN A 112 -12.09 -11.69 0.03
C GLN A 112 -12.80 -11.85 -1.32
N MET A 113 -13.69 -10.91 -1.69
CA MET A 113 -14.38 -10.94 -2.98
C MET A 113 -13.39 -10.93 -4.17
N ILE A 114 -12.34 -10.11 -4.08
CA ILE A 114 -11.30 -10.06 -5.12
C ILE A 114 -10.57 -11.40 -5.18
N THR A 115 -10.25 -11.99 -4.04
CA THR A 115 -9.58 -13.28 -3.95
C THR A 115 -10.41 -14.38 -4.61
N ASP A 116 -11.70 -14.45 -4.30
CA ASP A 116 -12.64 -15.42 -4.88
C ASP A 116 -12.76 -15.24 -6.38
N ALA A 117 -12.87 -13.99 -6.84
CA ALA A 117 -12.92 -13.68 -8.28
C ALA A 117 -11.62 -14.08 -9.02
N ILE A 118 -10.45 -13.97 -8.39
CA ILE A 118 -9.18 -14.45 -8.96
C ILE A 118 -9.22 -15.97 -9.14
N TYR A 119 -9.68 -16.72 -8.14
CA TYR A 119 -9.81 -18.19 -8.24
C TYR A 119 -10.80 -18.59 -9.33
N GLU A 120 -11.97 -17.96 -9.38
CA GLU A 120 -12.97 -18.21 -10.41
C GLU A 120 -12.42 -17.91 -11.79
N SER A 121 -11.80 -16.73 -11.99
CA SER A 121 -11.18 -16.33 -13.25
C SER A 121 -10.12 -17.33 -13.73
N SER A 122 -9.29 -17.81 -12.81
CA SER A 122 -8.25 -18.79 -13.11
C SER A 122 -8.82 -20.14 -13.51
N ASN A 123 -9.84 -20.64 -12.79
CA ASN A 123 -10.45 -21.93 -13.07
C ASN A 123 -11.25 -21.96 -14.37
N GLU A 124 -11.94 -20.86 -14.67
CA GLU A 124 -12.82 -20.75 -15.83
C GLU A 124 -12.16 -20.08 -17.04
N SER A 125 -10.92 -19.60 -16.91
CA SER A 125 -10.15 -18.90 -17.96
C SER A 125 -10.95 -17.75 -18.57
N ARG A 126 -11.66 -16.96 -17.76
CA ARG A 126 -12.47 -15.81 -18.18
C ARG A 126 -12.28 -14.61 -17.23
N TRP A 127 -12.68 -13.44 -17.70
CA TRP A 127 -12.79 -12.26 -16.86
C TRP A 127 -13.98 -12.40 -15.89
N VAL A 128 -13.75 -12.07 -14.62
CA VAL A 128 -14.77 -12.06 -13.56
C VAL A 128 -14.90 -10.66 -13.00
N SER A 129 -16.14 -10.20 -12.80
CA SER A 129 -16.40 -8.93 -12.12
C SER A 129 -16.17 -9.06 -10.62
N THR A 130 -15.51 -8.06 -10.02
CA THR A 130 -15.34 -7.94 -8.58
C THR A 130 -16.41 -7.01 -7.96
N GLU A 131 -17.33 -6.47 -8.76
CA GLU A 131 -18.45 -5.71 -8.22
C GLU A 131 -19.46 -6.69 -7.61
N ALA A 132 -19.85 -6.46 -6.36
CA ALA A 132 -20.98 -7.16 -5.78
C ALA A 132 -22.19 -6.95 -6.70
N ALA A 133 -22.91 -8.01 -7.03
CA ALA A 133 -24.20 -7.86 -7.68
C ALA A 133 -25.03 -6.92 -6.80
N ALA A 134 -25.36 -5.76 -7.33
CA ALA A 134 -26.25 -4.83 -6.64
C ALA A 134 -27.61 -5.54 -6.50
N ASN A 135 -27.88 -6.06 -5.29
CA ASN A 135 -29.19 -6.56 -4.88
C ASN A 135 -30.06 -5.38 -4.43
#